data_7a840cd9d2c9042e199a40b2315d41aa
#
_entry.id   7a840cd9d2c9042e199a40b2315d41aa
#
_cell.length_a   1.000
_cell.length_b   1.000
_cell.length_c   1.000
_cell.angle_alpha   90.00
_cell.angle_beta   90.00
_cell.angle_gamma   90.00
#
_symmetry.space_group_name_H-M   'P 1'
#
loop_
_entity.id
_entity.type
_entity.pdbx_description
1 polymer ?
#
loop_
_entity_poly.entity_id
_entity_poly.type
_entity_poly.pdbx_seq_one_letter_code
_entity_poly.pdbx_strand_id
1 'polypeptide(L)'
;QHKEIPKTLHFTEANPKLGLTDSPFYIPSSLTEWPKHEHPRRAAISSFGIGGTNAHVIVEEAPVATPSSYSRPWHIVTLSAKSQQALKATEAQLKEFIDRSEPPNLADLAFTLALGRKAFQHRSTFICQSLEQLQEPLANRSPLLRTWSARLAFR
;
A
#
# COMPACT_ATOMS: atom_id res chain seq x y z
N GLN A 1 -9.30 6.08 2.25
CA GLN A 1 -8.14 6.99 2.27
C GLN A 1 -8.60 8.44 2.34
N HIS A 2 -9.41 8.93 1.39
CA HIS A 2 -9.88 10.32 1.33
C HIS A 2 -11.08 10.62 2.25
N LYS A 3 -11.78 9.60 2.73
CA LYS A 3 -12.99 9.72 3.56
C LYS A 3 -14.10 10.51 2.88
N GLU A 4 -14.20 10.35 1.57
CA GLU A 4 -15.17 11.01 0.70
C GLU A 4 -15.84 10.00 -0.21
N ILE A 5 -17.10 10.24 -0.56
CA ILE A 5 -17.87 9.48 -1.55
C ILE A 5 -17.90 10.32 -2.83
N PRO A 6 -17.28 9.83 -3.93
CA PRO A 6 -17.30 10.57 -5.19
C PRO A 6 -18.71 10.61 -5.77
N LYS A 7 -18.98 11.66 -6.55
CA LYS A 7 -20.22 11.74 -7.31
C LYS A 7 -20.30 10.65 -8.38
N THR A 8 -21.50 10.20 -8.69
CA THR A 8 -21.77 9.34 -9.84
C THR A 8 -21.56 10.14 -11.13
N LEU A 9 -20.62 9.68 -11.98
CA LEU A 9 -20.29 10.36 -13.24
C LEU A 9 -21.48 10.26 -14.21
N HIS A 10 -21.71 11.36 -14.96
CA HIS A 10 -22.76 11.44 -15.98
C HIS A 10 -24.20 11.19 -15.48
N PHE A 11 -24.40 11.24 -14.14
CA PHE A 11 -25.74 11.16 -13.57
C PHE A 11 -26.45 12.51 -13.69
N THR A 12 -27.63 12.50 -14.28
CA THR A 12 -28.50 13.67 -14.41
C THR A 12 -29.77 13.49 -13.59
N GLU A 13 -30.48 12.38 -13.76
CA GLU A 13 -31.71 12.08 -13.03
C GLU A 13 -31.86 10.56 -12.81
N ALA A 14 -32.55 10.18 -11.74
CA ALA A 14 -32.85 8.80 -11.45
C ALA A 14 -33.98 8.26 -12.30
N ASN A 15 -33.85 7.01 -12.74
CA ASN A 15 -34.98 6.33 -13.39
C ASN A 15 -36.17 6.22 -12.40
N PRO A 16 -37.35 6.72 -12.70
CA PRO A 16 -38.50 6.68 -11.80
C PRO A 16 -38.90 5.27 -11.33
N LYS A 17 -38.58 4.24 -12.13
CA LYS A 17 -38.84 2.84 -11.77
C LYS A 17 -37.97 2.30 -10.61
N LEU A 18 -36.93 3.02 -10.23
CA LEU A 18 -36.08 2.61 -9.12
C LEU A 18 -36.71 2.85 -7.73
N GLY A 19 -37.77 3.71 -7.65
CA GLY A 19 -38.48 3.98 -6.41
C GLY A 19 -37.55 4.51 -5.28
N LEU A 20 -36.58 5.34 -5.63
CA LEU A 20 -35.56 5.83 -4.67
C LEU A 20 -36.14 6.75 -3.60
N THR A 21 -37.25 7.43 -3.88
CA THR A 21 -37.88 8.42 -2.99
C THR A 21 -38.23 7.81 -1.62
N ASP A 22 -38.72 6.57 -1.62
CA ASP A 22 -39.17 5.85 -0.42
C ASP A 22 -38.20 4.74 -0.01
N SER A 23 -36.95 4.85 -0.40
CA SER A 23 -35.92 3.83 -0.13
C SER A 23 -34.76 4.40 0.67
N PRO A 24 -34.01 3.55 1.40
CA PRO A 24 -32.79 3.98 2.09
C PRO A 24 -31.62 4.26 1.13
N PHE A 25 -31.82 4.09 -0.17
CA PHE A 25 -30.77 4.25 -1.18
C PHE A 25 -30.84 5.63 -1.83
N TYR A 26 -29.69 6.18 -2.15
CA TYR A 26 -29.55 7.41 -2.92
C TYR A 26 -28.40 7.31 -3.91
N ILE A 27 -28.43 8.14 -4.93
CA ILE A 27 -27.33 8.26 -5.90
C ILE A 27 -26.56 9.53 -5.57
N PRO A 28 -25.27 9.44 -5.22
CA PRO A 28 -24.46 10.63 -4.91
C PRO A 28 -24.28 11.47 -6.19
N SER A 29 -24.87 12.67 -6.21
CA SER A 29 -24.77 13.64 -7.32
C SER A 29 -23.66 14.66 -7.13
N SER A 30 -23.08 14.75 -5.93
CA SER A 30 -21.95 15.62 -5.56
C SER A 30 -20.93 14.85 -4.74
N LEU A 31 -19.71 15.40 -4.65
CA LEU A 31 -18.71 14.93 -3.70
C LEU A 31 -19.25 15.12 -2.28
N THR A 32 -19.28 14.05 -1.49
CA THR A 32 -19.89 14.06 -0.15
C THR A 32 -18.88 13.49 0.85
N GLU A 33 -18.78 14.11 2.01
CA GLU A 33 -17.99 13.54 3.11
C GLU A 33 -18.57 12.17 3.50
N TRP A 34 -17.68 11.21 3.75
CA TRP A 34 -18.05 9.91 4.31
C TRP A 34 -17.80 9.91 5.82
N PRO A 35 -18.80 10.29 6.63
CA PRO A 35 -18.61 10.44 8.07
C PRO A 35 -18.21 9.13 8.73
N LYS A 36 -17.50 9.24 9.84
CA LYS A 36 -17.18 8.10 10.68
C LYS A 36 -18.38 7.83 11.60
N HIS A 37 -18.82 6.58 11.61
CA HIS A 37 -19.85 6.08 12.53
C HIS A 37 -19.23 5.10 13.54
N GLU A 38 -20.06 4.47 14.38
CA GLU A 38 -19.63 3.41 15.32
C GLU A 38 -19.03 2.20 14.59
N HIS A 39 -19.49 1.93 13.38
CA HIS A 39 -18.98 0.86 12.54
C HIS A 39 -17.97 1.38 11.50
N PRO A 40 -17.01 0.53 11.07
CA PRO A 40 -16.07 0.90 10.02
C PRO A 40 -16.80 1.17 8.70
N ARG A 41 -16.25 2.09 7.90
CA ARG A 41 -16.78 2.36 6.56
C ARG A 41 -16.62 1.13 5.69
N ARG A 42 -17.67 0.78 4.93
CA ARG A 42 -17.68 -0.36 4.01
C ARG A 42 -18.18 0.06 2.66
N ALA A 43 -17.56 -0.48 1.62
CA ALA A 43 -18.02 -0.31 0.25
C ALA A 43 -18.07 -1.68 -0.45
N ALA A 44 -19.10 -1.88 -1.26
CA ALA A 44 -19.22 -3.03 -2.12
C ALA A 44 -18.94 -2.62 -3.58
N ILE A 45 -18.16 -3.43 -4.27
CA ILE A 45 -17.79 -3.21 -5.66
C ILE A 45 -18.24 -4.43 -6.46
N SER A 46 -19.12 -4.21 -7.42
CA SER A 46 -19.58 -5.25 -8.35
C SER A 46 -19.06 -4.96 -9.75
N SER A 47 -18.45 -5.94 -10.38
CA SER A 47 -18.00 -5.86 -11.77
C SER A 47 -18.49 -7.12 -12.49
N PHE A 48 -19.43 -6.95 -13.41
CA PHE A 48 -20.07 -8.03 -14.13
C PHE A 48 -19.77 -7.92 -15.62
N GLY A 49 -19.08 -8.93 -16.17
CA GLY A 49 -18.73 -9.01 -17.59
C GLY A 49 -19.81 -9.67 -18.42
N ILE A 50 -20.05 -9.17 -19.63
CA ILE A 50 -21.00 -9.75 -20.59
C ILE A 50 -20.66 -11.20 -20.93
N GLY A 51 -19.38 -11.59 -20.88
CA GLY A 51 -18.90 -12.98 -21.10
C GLY A 51 -19.10 -13.92 -19.91
N GLY A 52 -19.74 -13.49 -18.80
CA GLY A 52 -20.05 -14.33 -17.64
C GLY A 52 -18.98 -14.29 -16.53
N THR A 53 -17.91 -13.55 -16.69
CA THR A 53 -16.93 -13.31 -15.62
C THR A 53 -17.45 -12.25 -14.67
N ASN A 54 -17.79 -12.63 -13.46
CA ASN A 54 -18.36 -11.76 -12.45
C ASN A 54 -17.42 -11.67 -11.23
N ALA A 55 -17.28 -10.47 -10.68
CA ALA A 55 -16.57 -10.23 -9.43
C ALA A 55 -17.41 -9.34 -8.51
N HIS A 56 -17.42 -9.67 -7.22
CA HIS A 56 -17.99 -8.86 -6.16
C HIS A 56 -17.03 -8.82 -4.98
N VAL A 57 -16.70 -7.61 -4.52
CA VAL A 57 -15.74 -7.40 -3.43
C VAL A 57 -16.35 -6.44 -2.42
N ILE A 58 -16.22 -6.76 -1.15
CA ILE A 58 -16.50 -5.85 -0.04
C ILE A 58 -15.17 -5.38 0.52
N VAL A 59 -14.98 -4.07 0.59
CA VAL A 59 -13.84 -3.44 1.23
C VAL A 59 -14.30 -2.74 2.50
N GLU A 60 -13.49 -2.81 3.53
CA GLU A 60 -13.74 -2.23 4.84
C GLU A 60 -12.61 -1.29 5.23
N GLU A 61 -12.93 -0.23 5.98
CA GLU A 61 -11.93 0.66 6.55
C GLU A 61 -10.94 -0.14 7.42
N ALA A 62 -9.65 0.10 7.21
CA ALA A 62 -8.63 -0.56 8.01
C ALA A 62 -8.78 -0.20 9.50
N PRO A 63 -8.50 -1.15 10.40
CA PRO A 63 -8.43 -0.83 11.83
C PRO A 63 -7.37 0.24 12.09
N VAL A 64 -7.57 1.01 13.16
CA VAL A 64 -6.60 2.01 13.58
C VAL A 64 -5.28 1.31 13.89
N ALA A 65 -4.22 1.72 13.20
CA ALA A 65 -2.89 1.18 13.46
C ALA A 65 -2.46 1.50 14.88
N THR A 66 -2.04 0.49 15.62
CA THR A 66 -1.41 0.69 16.93
C THR A 66 0.01 1.21 16.67
N PRO A 67 0.45 2.28 17.35
CA PRO A 67 1.82 2.75 17.23
C PRO A 67 2.79 1.63 17.59
N SER A 68 3.83 1.45 16.78
CA SER A 68 4.85 0.45 17.04
C SER A 68 5.65 0.81 18.28
N SER A 69 5.86 -0.15 19.16
CA SER A 69 6.71 0.01 20.33
C SER A 69 8.20 0.03 19.94
N TYR A 70 9.06 0.42 20.90
CA TYR A 70 10.50 0.36 20.71
C TYR A 70 10.94 -1.05 20.27
N SER A 71 11.79 -1.10 19.27
CA SER A 71 12.36 -2.32 18.70
C SER A 71 13.87 -2.38 18.97
N ARG A 72 14.54 -3.35 18.36
CA ARG A 72 16.01 -3.49 18.42
C ARG A 72 16.71 -2.24 17.84
N PRO A 73 17.94 -1.92 18.27
CA PRO A 73 18.65 -0.73 17.79
C PRO A 73 19.09 -0.82 16.31
N TRP A 74 19.28 -2.03 15.78
CA TRP A 74 19.71 -2.26 14.40
C TRP A 74 18.62 -2.94 13.60
N HIS A 75 18.41 -2.45 12.38
CA HIS A 75 17.44 -2.97 11.42
C HIS A 75 18.13 -3.40 10.13
N ILE A 76 17.64 -4.49 9.54
CA ILE A 76 18.05 -4.98 8.23
C ILE A 76 16.94 -4.67 7.25
N VAL A 77 17.22 -3.77 6.32
CA VAL A 77 16.30 -3.40 5.23
C VAL A 77 16.70 -4.16 3.97
N THR A 78 15.80 -4.99 3.45
CA THR A 78 16.06 -5.85 2.29
C THR A 78 15.20 -5.43 1.11
N LEU A 79 15.83 -5.31 -0.06
CA LEU A 79 15.15 -5.08 -1.33
C LEU A 79 15.51 -6.19 -2.31
N SER A 80 14.58 -6.56 -3.18
CA SER A 80 14.86 -7.49 -4.26
C SER A 80 14.00 -7.23 -5.48
N ALA A 81 14.52 -7.59 -6.67
CA ALA A 81 13.81 -7.45 -7.93
C ALA A 81 14.20 -8.53 -8.94
N LYS A 82 13.44 -8.65 -10.01
CA LYS A 82 13.68 -9.60 -11.09
C LYS A 82 14.87 -9.20 -11.99
N SER A 83 15.24 -7.92 -12.03
CA SER A 83 16.38 -7.40 -12.79
C SER A 83 17.11 -6.31 -12.01
N GLN A 84 18.36 -6.06 -12.40
CA GLN A 84 19.17 -4.99 -11.80
C GLN A 84 18.56 -3.60 -11.99
N GLN A 85 17.92 -3.37 -13.15
CA GLN A 85 17.24 -2.11 -13.43
C GLN A 85 16.02 -1.92 -12.51
N ALA A 86 15.21 -2.96 -12.33
CA ALA A 86 14.08 -2.93 -11.43
C ALA A 86 14.51 -2.74 -9.96
N LEU A 87 15.63 -3.34 -9.55
CA LEU A 87 16.19 -3.14 -8.21
C LEU A 87 16.57 -1.66 -7.98
N LYS A 88 17.26 -1.05 -8.93
CA LYS A 88 17.61 0.39 -8.87
C LYS A 88 16.37 1.29 -8.80
N ALA A 89 15.33 0.94 -9.56
CA ALA A 89 14.06 1.67 -9.48
C ALA A 89 13.38 1.53 -8.11
N THR A 90 13.42 0.32 -7.53
CA THR A 90 12.89 0.06 -6.18
C THR A 90 13.67 0.82 -5.10
N GLU A 91 15.01 0.89 -5.21
CA GLU A 91 15.86 1.70 -4.32
C GLU A 91 15.48 3.19 -4.38
N ALA A 92 15.30 3.72 -5.60
CA ALA A 92 14.90 5.11 -5.80
C ALA A 92 13.49 5.40 -5.24
N GLN A 93 12.53 4.50 -5.45
CA GLN A 93 11.18 4.61 -4.90
C GLN A 93 11.17 4.54 -3.36
N LEU A 94 12.01 3.68 -2.77
CA LEU A 94 12.14 3.61 -1.32
C LEU A 94 12.71 4.93 -0.78
N LYS A 95 13.71 5.51 -1.42
CA LYS A 95 14.25 6.82 -1.05
C LYS A 95 13.17 7.89 -1.08
N GLU A 96 12.44 8.00 -2.19
CA GLU A 96 11.33 8.96 -2.34
C GLU A 96 10.25 8.74 -1.27
N PHE A 97 9.95 7.50 -0.91
CA PHE A 97 8.98 7.16 0.13
C PHE A 97 9.43 7.63 1.53
N ILE A 98 10.71 7.49 1.85
CA ILE A 98 11.30 7.93 3.14
C ILE A 98 11.36 9.46 3.21
N ASP A 99 11.60 10.14 2.09
CA ASP A 99 11.73 11.60 2.01
C ASP A 99 10.37 12.35 2.15
N ARG A 100 9.25 11.64 2.32
CA ARG A 100 7.93 12.26 2.53
C ARG A 100 7.81 12.95 3.88
N SER A 101 6.82 13.84 3.99
CA SER A 101 6.53 14.59 5.22
C SER A 101 6.19 13.73 6.44
N GLU A 102 5.68 12.52 6.23
CA GLU A 102 5.39 11.53 7.27
C GLU A 102 6.23 10.27 7.01
N PRO A 103 7.49 10.24 7.47
CA PRO A 103 8.34 9.08 7.26
C PRO A 103 7.83 7.87 8.07
N PRO A 104 7.99 6.64 7.54
CA PRO A 104 7.56 5.44 8.23
C PRO A 104 8.43 5.15 9.47
N ASN A 105 7.90 4.36 10.41
CA ASN A 105 8.72 3.76 11.44
C ASN A 105 9.72 2.78 10.80
N LEU A 106 11.00 2.88 11.14
CA LEU A 106 12.08 2.05 10.54
C LEU A 106 11.89 0.56 10.83
N ALA A 107 11.42 0.19 12.02
CA ALA A 107 11.18 -1.21 12.38
C ALA A 107 10.05 -1.82 11.53
N ASP A 108 8.95 -1.07 11.33
CA ASP A 108 7.82 -1.49 10.51
C ASP A 108 8.19 -1.57 9.03
N LEU A 109 9.00 -0.63 8.56
CA LEU A 109 9.54 -0.63 7.20
C LEU A 109 10.38 -1.90 6.97
N ALA A 110 11.34 -2.17 7.86
CA ALA A 110 12.22 -3.34 7.77
C ALA A 110 11.42 -4.66 7.83
N PHE A 111 10.47 -4.75 8.75
CA PHE A 111 9.58 -5.91 8.89
C PHE A 111 8.74 -6.13 7.62
N THR A 112 8.11 -5.09 7.11
CA THR A 112 7.25 -5.15 5.91
C THR A 112 8.05 -5.59 4.69
N LEU A 113 9.26 -5.05 4.49
CA LEU A 113 10.11 -5.40 3.36
C LEU A 113 10.66 -6.82 3.46
N ALA A 114 10.92 -7.30 4.67
CA ALA A 114 11.42 -8.66 4.89
C ALA A 114 10.36 -9.74 4.70
N LEU A 115 9.14 -9.53 5.21
CA LEU A 115 8.08 -10.55 5.22
C LEU A 115 6.99 -10.30 4.16
N GLY A 116 6.69 -9.04 3.88
CA GLY A 116 5.60 -8.65 2.98
C GLY A 116 5.97 -8.65 1.49
N ARG A 117 7.17 -9.07 1.11
CA ARG A 117 7.64 -9.05 -0.28
C ARG A 117 8.24 -10.38 -0.69
N LYS A 118 7.97 -10.77 -1.94
CA LYS A 118 8.60 -11.94 -2.56
C LYS A 118 10.09 -11.67 -2.79
N ALA A 119 10.95 -12.61 -2.42
CA ALA A 119 12.37 -12.53 -2.68
C ALA A 119 12.70 -12.90 -4.14
N PHE A 120 13.51 -12.04 -4.80
CA PHE A 120 14.00 -12.24 -6.16
C PHE A 120 15.53 -12.38 -6.19
N GLN A 121 16.08 -12.58 -7.41
CA GLN A 121 17.51 -12.87 -7.60
C GLN A 121 18.42 -11.65 -7.31
N HIS A 122 18.03 -10.46 -7.80
CA HIS A 122 18.79 -9.24 -7.57
C HIS A 122 18.39 -8.66 -6.22
N ARG A 123 19.37 -8.48 -5.33
CA ARG A 123 19.09 -8.07 -3.94
C ARG A 123 20.03 -6.96 -3.48
N SER A 124 19.51 -6.08 -2.64
CA SER A 124 20.26 -5.10 -1.86
C SER A 124 19.87 -5.23 -0.40
N THR A 125 20.86 -5.08 0.48
CA THR A 125 20.65 -5.15 1.93
C THR A 125 21.35 -3.96 2.59
N PHE A 126 20.62 -3.28 3.45
CA PHE A 126 21.08 -2.14 4.22
C PHE A 126 20.95 -2.45 5.71
N ILE A 127 21.94 -2.07 6.51
CA ILE A 127 21.92 -2.19 7.96
C ILE A 127 21.99 -0.78 8.52
N CYS A 128 20.98 -0.39 9.30
CA CYS A 128 20.86 0.98 9.81
C CYS A 128 20.14 1.01 11.17
N GLN A 129 20.35 2.10 11.91
CA GLN A 129 19.69 2.40 13.18
C GLN A 129 18.60 3.47 13.03
N SER A 130 18.67 4.27 11.94
CA SER A 130 17.72 5.33 11.67
C SER A 130 17.43 5.44 10.17
N LEU A 131 16.37 6.18 9.82
CA LEU A 131 16.03 6.44 8.42
C LEU A 131 17.09 7.31 7.74
N GLU A 132 17.71 8.24 8.45
CA GLU A 132 18.79 9.10 7.93
C GLU A 132 19.98 8.26 7.49
N GLN A 133 20.38 7.25 8.28
CA GLN A 133 21.43 6.31 7.92
C GLN A 133 21.07 5.43 6.72
N LEU A 134 19.79 5.22 6.44
CA LEU A 134 19.32 4.49 5.26
C LEU A 134 19.32 5.36 4.00
N GLN A 135 19.07 6.66 4.12
CA GLN A 135 18.99 7.59 2.99
C GLN A 135 20.33 7.74 2.24
N GLU A 136 21.44 7.82 2.97
CA GLU A 136 22.77 7.99 2.35
C GLU A 136 23.16 6.85 1.40
N PRO A 137 23.15 5.57 1.80
CA PRO A 137 23.46 4.46 0.90
C PRO A 137 22.42 4.28 -0.23
N LEU A 138 21.15 4.66 -0.01
CA LEU A 138 20.15 4.68 -1.08
C LEU A 138 20.47 5.76 -2.12
N ALA A 139 20.92 6.94 -1.69
CA ALA A 139 21.31 8.03 -2.58
C ALA A 139 22.61 7.69 -3.38
N ASN A 140 23.62 7.15 -2.70
CA ASN A 140 24.93 6.82 -3.27
C ASN A 140 24.95 5.45 -3.96
N ARG A 141 23.85 4.70 -3.95
CA ARG A 141 23.75 3.34 -4.50
C ARG A 141 24.85 2.38 -3.97
N SER A 142 25.19 2.54 -2.72
CA SER A 142 26.23 1.74 -2.01
C SER A 142 25.59 0.82 -0.96
N PRO A 143 24.90 -0.26 -1.34
CA PRO A 143 24.43 -1.25 -0.39
C PRO A 143 25.62 -1.98 0.25
N LEU A 144 25.54 -2.27 1.54
CA LEU A 144 26.58 -2.98 2.29
C LEU A 144 26.83 -4.40 1.77
N LEU A 145 25.85 -5.03 1.14
CA LEU A 145 25.97 -6.34 0.51
C LEU A 145 25.18 -6.36 -0.80
N ARG A 146 25.90 -6.50 -1.92
CA ARG A 146 25.32 -6.95 -3.19
C ARG A 146 25.50 -8.45 -3.28
N THR A 147 24.50 -9.24 -2.96
CA THR A 147 24.58 -10.68 -3.15
C THR A 147 24.20 -11.05 -4.57
N TRP A 148 25.16 -11.59 -5.29
CA TRP A 148 24.96 -12.43 -6.45
C TRP A 148 24.37 -13.77 -5.98
N SER A 149 23.35 -14.25 -6.69
CA SER A 149 22.73 -15.57 -6.62
C SER A 149 23.47 -16.62 -5.75
N ALA A 150 23.22 -16.64 -4.46
CA ALA A 150 23.37 -17.86 -3.71
C ALA A 150 22.00 -18.55 -3.70
N ARG A 151 21.88 -19.68 -4.38
CA ARG A 151 20.84 -20.67 -4.11
C ARG A 151 21.07 -21.15 -2.67
N LEU A 152 20.48 -20.47 -1.70
CA LEU A 152 20.25 -21.07 -0.39
C LEU A 152 19.12 -22.06 -0.58
N ALA A 153 19.50 -23.32 -0.90
CA ALA A 153 18.64 -24.45 -0.73
C ALA A 153 18.46 -24.66 0.78
N PHE A 154 17.38 -24.13 1.33
CA PHE A 154 16.86 -24.66 2.59
C PHE A 154 16.18 -25.99 2.27
N ARG A 155 16.79 -27.09 2.77
CA ARG A 155 16.14 -28.38 2.97
C ARG A 155 15.21 -28.28 4.17
#